data_0103533c097bb453bfbc801062a7951b
#
_entry.id   0103533c097bb453bfbc801062a7951b
#
_cell.length_a   1.000
_cell.length_b   1.000
_cell.length_c   1.000
_cell.angle_alpha   90.00
_cell.angle_beta   90.00
_cell.angle_gamma   90.00
#
_symmetry.space_group_name_H-M   'P 1'
#
loop_
_entity.id
_entity.type
_entity.pdbx_description
1 polymer ?
#
loop_
_entity_poly.entity_id
_entity_poly.type
_entity_poly.pdbx_seq_one_letter_code
_entity_poly.pdbx_strand_id
1 'polypeptide(L)'
;MSRYAALREHDDTSNADQIIVLHDLTWEDYERLLEIRGDRSAPRISYLEGEVEIMSPSKDHEQIKSYIGHLLETWCIDRDIEVKPFGSWTLTREENERAAEADECYTFGTEPRESPQLAIEVEWTRGGIDKLEIYRKLGVDEVWYWRKGDIEIYVLTEGMFTRTERSQLLPDLDVALLASVLDRETLTQAVRDFRKALERNAGRP
;
A
#
# COMPACT_ATOMS: atom_id res chain seq x y z
N MET A 1 14.62 -4.19 -19.98
CA MET A 1 13.28 -4.73 -19.66
C MET A 1 13.17 -4.81 -18.14
N SER A 2 12.09 -4.33 -17.56
CA SER A 2 11.87 -4.40 -16.11
C SER A 2 11.77 -5.87 -15.68
N ARG A 3 12.36 -6.23 -14.52
CA ARG A 3 12.23 -7.54 -13.88
C ARG A 3 10.75 -7.94 -13.73
N TYR A 4 9.88 -6.96 -13.50
CA TYR A 4 8.44 -7.17 -13.34
C TYR A 4 7.67 -7.28 -14.66
N ALA A 5 8.24 -6.85 -15.79
CA ALA A 5 7.65 -7.08 -17.12
C ALA A 5 7.67 -8.58 -17.49
N ALA A 6 8.67 -9.33 -17.02
CA ALA A 6 8.75 -10.78 -17.23
C ALA A 6 7.71 -11.57 -16.42
N LEU A 7 7.23 -11.02 -15.27
CA LEU A 7 6.19 -11.63 -14.45
C LEU A 7 4.78 -11.54 -15.08
N ARG A 8 4.62 -10.76 -16.15
CA ARG A 8 3.36 -10.70 -16.92
C ARG A 8 3.07 -12.00 -17.69
N GLU A 9 4.05 -12.88 -17.86
CA GLU A 9 3.93 -14.07 -18.73
C GLU A 9 4.08 -15.43 -17.99
N HIS A 10 4.51 -15.45 -16.72
CA HIS A 10 4.65 -16.69 -15.95
C HIS A 10 3.82 -16.62 -14.68
N ASP A 11 2.83 -17.49 -14.62
CA ASP A 11 2.06 -17.88 -13.42
C ASP A 11 2.97 -18.75 -12.51
N ASP A 12 4.09 -18.18 -12.04
CA ASP A 12 4.94 -18.85 -11.05
C ASP A 12 4.29 -18.71 -9.67
N THR A 13 3.42 -19.65 -9.35
CA THR A 13 2.70 -19.73 -8.07
C THR A 13 3.62 -19.94 -6.87
N SER A 14 4.91 -20.22 -7.08
CA SER A 14 5.88 -20.43 -6.00
C SER A 14 6.21 -19.15 -5.22
N ASN A 15 5.90 -17.98 -5.80
CA ASN A 15 6.18 -16.66 -5.23
C ASN A 15 4.93 -15.75 -5.18
N ALA A 16 3.74 -16.34 -5.22
CA ALA A 16 2.48 -15.64 -5.08
C ALA A 16 2.13 -15.39 -3.60
N ASP A 17 1.41 -14.30 -3.33
CA ASP A 17 0.76 -14.14 -2.04
C ASP A 17 -0.28 -15.26 -1.84
N GLN A 18 -0.41 -15.72 -0.62
CA GLN A 18 -1.44 -16.68 -0.27
C GLN A 18 -2.66 -15.92 0.25
N ILE A 19 -3.76 -15.98 -0.49
CA ILE A 19 -5.00 -15.28 -0.16
C ILE A 19 -6.11 -16.30 0.01
N ILE A 20 -6.82 -16.20 1.13
CA ILE A 20 -8.04 -16.97 1.42
C ILE A 20 -9.14 -15.95 1.73
N VAL A 21 -10.28 -16.08 1.07
CA VAL A 21 -11.48 -15.29 1.38
C VAL A 21 -12.53 -16.24 1.96
N LEU A 22 -13.00 -15.90 3.15
CA LEU A 22 -14.08 -16.59 3.85
C LEU A 22 -15.33 -15.72 3.79
N HIS A 23 -16.49 -16.32 3.62
CA HIS A 23 -17.77 -15.62 3.51
C HIS A 23 -18.67 -15.93 4.69
N ASP A 24 -19.71 -15.15 4.87
CA ASP A 24 -20.74 -15.30 5.90
C ASP A 24 -20.19 -15.34 7.33
N LEU A 25 -19.10 -14.58 7.59
CA LEU A 25 -18.52 -14.41 8.92
C LEU A 25 -19.05 -13.15 9.59
N THR A 26 -19.22 -13.23 10.92
CA THR A 26 -19.61 -12.09 11.75
C THR A 26 -18.38 -11.26 12.15
N TRP A 27 -18.61 -10.04 12.65
CA TRP A 27 -17.56 -9.24 13.27
C TRP A 27 -16.86 -9.96 14.43
N GLU A 28 -17.62 -10.67 15.26
CA GLU A 28 -17.08 -11.47 16.36
C GLU A 28 -16.15 -12.60 15.86
N ASP A 29 -16.46 -13.22 14.72
CA ASP A 29 -15.57 -14.21 14.10
C ASP A 29 -14.26 -13.58 13.62
N TYR A 30 -14.31 -12.37 13.05
CA TYR A 30 -13.13 -11.59 12.69
C TYR A 30 -12.26 -11.27 13.92
N GLU A 31 -12.86 -10.81 15.02
CA GLU A 31 -12.13 -10.55 16.28
C GLU A 31 -11.45 -11.80 16.83
N ARG A 32 -12.13 -12.94 16.78
CA ARG A 32 -11.53 -14.24 17.17
C ARG A 32 -10.35 -14.62 16.30
N LEU A 33 -10.39 -14.35 14.99
CA LEU A 33 -9.26 -14.59 14.09
C LEU A 33 -8.07 -13.70 14.45
N LEU A 34 -8.30 -12.44 14.81
CA LEU A 34 -7.25 -11.54 15.31
C LEU A 34 -6.66 -12.06 16.64
N GLU A 35 -7.48 -12.51 17.58
CA GLU A 35 -7.01 -13.12 18.83
C GLU A 35 -6.14 -14.36 18.58
N ILE A 36 -6.56 -15.25 17.67
CA ILE A 36 -5.80 -16.45 17.29
C ILE A 36 -4.45 -16.07 16.66
N ARG A 37 -4.42 -15.04 15.80
CA ARG A 37 -3.19 -14.53 15.22
C ARG A 37 -2.27 -13.94 16.29
N GLY A 38 -2.84 -13.24 17.25
CA GLY A 38 -2.10 -12.51 18.30
C GLY A 38 -1.23 -11.41 17.72
N ASP A 39 -0.06 -11.16 18.32
CA ASP A 39 0.85 -10.07 17.97
C ASP A 39 1.69 -10.31 16.70
N ARG A 40 1.42 -11.37 15.95
CA ARG A 40 2.14 -11.66 14.70
C ARG A 40 1.70 -10.68 13.60
N SER A 41 2.65 -10.19 12.81
CA SER A 41 2.40 -9.30 11.67
C SER A 41 1.82 -10.01 10.43
N ALA A 42 1.80 -11.34 10.43
CA ALA A 42 1.24 -12.17 9.37
C ALA A 42 0.55 -13.41 9.97
N PRO A 43 -0.52 -13.93 9.31
CA PRO A 43 -1.17 -13.35 8.15
C PRO A 43 -1.88 -12.03 8.45
N ARG A 44 -2.05 -11.18 7.45
CA ARG A 44 -2.90 -9.99 7.53
C ARG A 44 -4.35 -10.41 7.42
N ILE A 45 -5.22 -9.74 8.17
CA ILE A 45 -6.64 -10.08 8.21
C ILE A 45 -7.44 -8.82 7.97
N SER A 46 -8.28 -8.83 6.94
CA SER A 46 -9.20 -7.73 6.60
C SER A 46 -10.63 -8.22 6.62
N TYR A 47 -11.58 -7.34 6.94
CA TYR A 47 -13.00 -7.63 7.03
C TYR A 47 -13.84 -6.60 6.27
N LEU A 48 -14.79 -7.09 5.49
CA LEU A 48 -15.76 -6.28 4.77
C LEU A 48 -17.13 -6.96 4.76
N GLU A 49 -18.08 -6.47 5.55
CA GLU A 49 -19.50 -6.85 5.49
C GLU A 49 -19.77 -8.37 5.39
N GLY A 50 -19.12 -9.18 6.23
CA GLY A 50 -19.27 -10.64 6.25
C GLY A 50 -18.20 -11.39 5.44
N GLU A 51 -17.33 -10.70 4.75
CA GLU A 51 -16.19 -11.31 4.08
C GLU A 51 -14.89 -11.07 4.87
N VAL A 52 -14.12 -12.12 5.09
CA VAL A 52 -12.79 -12.05 5.73
C VAL A 52 -11.73 -12.47 4.72
N GLU A 53 -10.77 -11.58 4.48
CA GLU A 53 -9.55 -11.92 3.75
C GLU A 53 -8.44 -12.26 4.73
N ILE A 54 -7.78 -13.39 4.53
CA ILE A 54 -6.56 -13.79 5.24
C ILE A 54 -5.45 -13.86 4.20
N MET A 55 -4.41 -13.02 4.34
CA MET A 55 -3.35 -12.88 3.37
C MET A 55 -1.99 -13.06 4.00
N SER A 56 -1.19 -13.98 3.43
CA SER A 56 0.23 -14.14 3.74
C SER A 56 1.05 -13.61 2.59
N PRO A 57 1.78 -12.48 2.79
CA PRO A 57 2.53 -11.85 1.72
C PRO A 57 3.74 -12.72 1.30
N SER A 58 4.04 -12.68 0.02
CA SER A 58 5.23 -13.30 -0.54
C SER A 58 6.49 -12.46 -0.23
N LYS A 59 7.67 -13.05 -0.45
CA LYS A 59 8.93 -12.31 -0.29
C LYS A 59 9.03 -11.11 -1.23
N ASP A 60 8.57 -11.25 -2.47
CA ASP A 60 8.64 -10.18 -3.46
C ASP A 60 7.64 -9.07 -3.14
N HIS A 61 6.44 -9.41 -2.62
CA HIS A 61 5.49 -8.45 -2.07
C HIS A 61 6.15 -7.59 -0.97
N GLU A 62 6.75 -8.22 0.04
CA GLU A 62 7.41 -7.50 1.14
C GLU A 62 8.59 -6.64 0.65
N GLN A 63 9.32 -7.09 -0.36
CA GLN A 63 10.41 -6.30 -0.96
C GLN A 63 9.87 -5.05 -1.64
N ILE A 64 8.83 -5.17 -2.47
CA ILE A 64 8.21 -4.03 -3.16
C ILE A 64 7.66 -3.03 -2.17
N LYS A 65 6.88 -3.51 -1.19
CA LYS A 65 6.35 -2.70 -0.09
C LYS A 65 7.46 -1.87 0.57
N SER A 66 8.53 -2.55 0.98
CA SER A 66 9.68 -1.92 1.64
C SER A 66 10.36 -0.89 0.75
N TYR A 67 10.52 -1.15 -0.56
CA TYR A 67 11.14 -0.19 -1.49
C TYR A 67 10.26 1.04 -1.69
N ILE A 68 8.95 0.88 -1.86
CA ILE A 68 8.02 2.02 -1.99
C ILE A 68 8.13 2.92 -0.76
N GLY A 69 8.05 2.34 0.44
CA GLY A 69 8.15 3.08 1.70
C GLY A 69 9.45 3.88 1.80
N HIS A 70 10.59 3.22 1.61
CA HIS A 70 11.90 3.89 1.71
C HIS A 70 12.11 4.99 0.66
N LEU A 71 11.61 4.81 -0.56
CA LEU A 71 11.71 5.84 -1.61
C LEU A 71 10.84 7.04 -1.31
N LEU A 72 9.62 6.82 -0.81
CA LEU A 72 8.70 7.87 -0.37
C LEU A 72 9.29 8.66 0.80
N GLU A 73 9.74 7.96 1.85
CA GLU A 73 10.37 8.57 3.02
C GLU A 73 11.64 9.36 2.65
N THR A 74 12.50 8.79 1.80
CA THR A 74 13.68 9.48 1.27
C THR A 74 13.29 10.77 0.55
N TRP A 75 12.25 10.72 -0.28
CA TRP A 75 11.76 11.88 -1.02
C TRP A 75 11.21 12.96 -0.09
N CYS A 76 10.48 12.58 0.95
CA CYS A 76 9.97 13.50 1.98
C CYS A 76 11.11 14.15 2.76
N ILE A 77 12.08 13.36 3.22
CA ILE A 77 13.25 13.85 3.97
C ILE A 77 14.07 14.83 3.13
N ASP A 78 14.32 14.49 1.85
CA ASP A 78 15.10 15.36 0.95
C ASP A 78 14.39 16.71 0.65
N ARG A 79 13.10 16.86 1.04
CA ARG A 79 12.28 18.07 0.84
C ARG A 79 11.76 18.71 2.12
N ASP A 80 12.24 18.22 3.26
CA ASP A 80 11.83 18.73 4.58
C ASP A 80 10.29 18.62 4.80
N ILE A 81 9.70 17.52 4.29
CA ILE A 81 8.28 17.21 4.49
C ILE A 81 8.16 16.28 5.70
N GLU A 82 7.40 16.74 6.71
CA GLU A 82 7.13 15.94 7.90
C GLU A 82 6.28 14.72 7.54
N VAL A 83 6.84 13.52 7.71
CA VAL A 83 6.20 12.24 7.42
C VAL A 83 6.33 11.31 8.62
N LYS A 84 5.25 10.61 8.96
CA LYS A 84 5.21 9.60 10.02
C LYS A 84 4.80 8.26 9.40
N PRO A 85 5.73 7.30 9.28
CA PRO A 85 5.42 5.94 8.85
C PRO A 85 4.82 5.15 10.03
N PHE A 86 3.80 4.34 9.75
CA PHE A 86 3.18 3.46 10.74
C PHE A 86 3.30 1.98 10.38
N GLY A 87 3.87 1.66 9.20
CA GLY A 87 3.90 0.30 8.69
C GLY A 87 2.49 -0.25 8.47
N SER A 88 2.29 -1.50 8.81
CA SER A 88 0.97 -2.13 8.75
C SER A 88 0.15 -1.71 9.97
N TRP A 89 -0.71 -0.73 9.81
CA TRP A 89 -1.65 -0.28 10.83
C TRP A 89 -2.98 -1.01 10.66
N THR A 90 -3.46 -1.66 11.72
CA THR A 90 -4.81 -2.24 11.75
C THR A 90 -5.82 -1.13 11.97
N LEU A 91 -6.60 -0.84 10.94
CA LEU A 91 -7.68 0.13 10.95
C LEU A 91 -9.00 -0.62 11.13
N THR A 92 -9.77 -0.26 12.14
CA THR A 92 -11.05 -0.92 12.46
C THR A 92 -12.15 0.09 12.70
N ARG A 93 -13.35 -0.22 12.23
CA ARG A 93 -14.60 0.43 12.62
C ARG A 93 -15.72 -0.61 12.67
N GLU A 94 -16.00 -1.13 13.85
CA GLU A 94 -17.05 -2.10 14.10
C GLU A 94 -18.43 -1.61 13.62
N GLU A 95 -18.76 -0.35 13.92
CA GLU A 95 -20.02 0.29 13.49
C GLU A 95 -20.27 0.23 11.98
N ASN A 96 -19.20 0.12 11.19
CA ASN A 96 -19.25 0.05 9.73
C ASN A 96 -18.95 -1.36 9.22
N GLU A 97 -18.71 -2.33 10.09
CA GLU A 97 -18.30 -3.70 9.75
C GLU A 97 -17.13 -3.73 8.77
N ARG A 98 -16.09 -2.95 9.06
CA ARG A 98 -14.90 -2.81 8.20
C ARG A 98 -13.61 -2.80 8.99
N ALA A 99 -12.66 -3.56 8.50
CA ALA A 99 -11.30 -3.55 9.02
C ALA A 99 -10.29 -3.90 7.90
N ALA A 100 -9.15 -3.22 7.91
CA ALA A 100 -8.03 -3.54 7.03
C ALA A 100 -6.70 -3.36 7.75
N GLU A 101 -5.74 -4.19 7.37
CA GLU A 101 -4.33 -3.99 7.67
C GLU A 101 -3.64 -3.62 6.36
N ALA A 102 -3.33 -2.32 6.21
CA ALA A 102 -2.60 -1.86 5.04
C ALA A 102 -1.17 -2.42 5.02
N ASP A 103 -0.56 -2.47 3.85
CA ASP A 103 0.85 -2.85 3.73
C ASP A 103 1.75 -1.78 4.35
N GLU A 104 1.51 -0.52 4.03
CA GLU A 104 2.15 0.65 4.64
C GLU A 104 1.16 1.79 4.81
N CYS A 105 1.31 2.56 5.90
CA CYS A 105 0.49 3.73 6.19
C CYS A 105 1.31 4.94 6.57
N TYR A 106 0.83 6.12 6.18
CA TYR A 106 1.50 7.38 6.45
C TYR A 106 0.55 8.48 6.89
N THR A 107 1.04 9.33 7.79
CA THR A 107 0.49 10.67 8.01
C THR A 107 1.53 11.73 7.70
N PHE A 108 1.09 12.89 7.26
CA PHE A 108 1.95 14.02 6.93
C PHE A 108 1.65 15.19 7.87
N GLY A 109 2.72 15.92 8.23
CA GLY A 109 2.64 16.99 9.21
C GLY A 109 2.78 16.48 10.66
N THR A 110 2.62 17.41 11.61
CA THR A 110 2.85 17.16 13.05
C THR A 110 1.57 16.81 13.81
N GLU A 111 0.41 17.17 13.27
CA GLU A 111 -0.87 16.99 13.95
C GLU A 111 -1.22 15.49 14.15
N PRO A 112 -1.81 15.13 15.29
CA PRO A 112 -2.33 13.79 15.52
C PRO A 112 -3.49 13.47 14.59
N ARG A 113 -3.57 12.23 14.11
CA ARG A 113 -4.70 11.74 13.30
C ARG A 113 -5.16 10.37 13.80
N GLU A 114 -6.46 10.13 13.69
CA GLU A 114 -7.09 8.85 14.05
C GLU A 114 -6.95 7.80 12.94
N SER A 115 -6.75 8.26 11.70
CA SER A 115 -6.55 7.42 10.52
C SER A 115 -5.39 7.94 9.67
N PRO A 116 -4.71 7.07 8.92
CA PRO A 116 -3.66 7.49 8.00
C PRO A 116 -4.26 8.34 6.87
N GLN A 117 -3.45 9.26 6.34
CA GLN A 117 -3.81 10.01 5.14
C GLN A 117 -3.55 9.18 3.90
N LEU A 118 -2.46 8.42 3.88
CA LEU A 118 -2.07 7.55 2.79
C LEU A 118 -2.01 6.10 3.26
N ALA A 119 -2.67 5.21 2.52
CA ALA A 119 -2.45 3.76 2.60
C ALA A 119 -1.80 3.28 1.30
N ILE A 120 -0.85 2.37 1.40
CA ILE A 120 -0.18 1.74 0.27
C ILE A 120 -0.47 0.25 0.31
N GLU A 121 -0.88 -0.30 -0.82
CA GLU A 121 -1.18 -1.71 -1.03
C GLU A 121 -0.33 -2.27 -2.17
N VAL A 122 0.25 -3.43 -1.96
CA VAL A 122 0.96 -4.19 -2.99
C VAL A 122 0.06 -5.33 -3.45
N GLU A 123 -0.58 -5.19 -4.59
CA GLU A 123 -1.35 -6.27 -5.21
C GLU A 123 -0.43 -7.11 -6.12
N TRP A 124 0.29 -8.03 -5.51
CA TRP A 124 1.14 -8.98 -6.22
C TRP A 124 0.31 -10.06 -6.90
N THR A 125 -0.68 -10.59 -6.19
CA THR A 125 -1.64 -11.59 -6.65
C THR A 125 -3.03 -10.97 -6.68
N ARG A 126 -3.78 -11.23 -7.76
CA ARG A 126 -5.17 -10.78 -7.86
C ARG A 126 -6.09 -11.62 -7.00
N GLY A 127 -7.08 -11.00 -6.43
CA GLY A 127 -8.10 -11.61 -5.58
C GLY A 127 -8.22 -10.82 -4.28
N GLY A 128 -9.11 -11.29 -3.42
CA GLY A 128 -9.37 -10.64 -2.13
C GLY A 128 -10.60 -9.73 -2.15
N ILE A 129 -10.83 -9.08 -1.01
CA ILE A 129 -11.96 -8.16 -0.80
C ILE A 129 -11.65 -6.76 -1.31
N ASP A 130 -12.69 -5.94 -1.50
CA ASP A 130 -12.52 -4.55 -1.97
C ASP A 130 -12.00 -3.64 -0.87
N LYS A 131 -10.67 -3.50 -0.79
CA LYS A 131 -10.02 -2.64 0.20
C LYS A 131 -10.30 -1.15 -0.01
N LEU A 132 -10.59 -0.67 -1.23
CA LEU A 132 -10.99 0.72 -1.43
C LEU A 132 -12.29 1.03 -0.69
N GLU A 133 -13.27 0.11 -0.74
CA GLU A 133 -14.52 0.28 0.01
C GLU A 133 -14.25 0.31 1.53
N ILE A 134 -13.30 -0.49 2.02
CA ILE A 134 -12.89 -0.45 3.42
C ILE A 134 -12.28 0.90 3.76
N TYR A 135 -11.24 1.33 3.02
CA TYR A 135 -10.52 2.59 3.30
C TYR A 135 -11.41 3.82 3.19
N ARG A 136 -12.39 3.79 2.28
CA ARG A 136 -13.40 4.86 2.13
C ARG A 136 -14.13 5.15 3.44
N LYS A 137 -14.46 4.13 4.20
CA LYS A 137 -15.19 4.24 5.48
C LYS A 137 -14.28 4.45 6.68
N LEU A 138 -13.00 4.11 6.54
CA LEU A 138 -12.00 4.28 7.59
C LEU A 138 -11.37 5.67 7.60
N GLY A 139 -11.72 6.54 6.63
CA GLY A 139 -11.26 7.93 6.59
C GLY A 139 -9.84 8.09 6.07
N VAL A 140 -9.40 7.20 5.19
CA VAL A 140 -8.14 7.32 4.46
C VAL A 140 -8.33 8.29 3.29
N ASP A 141 -7.45 9.28 3.16
CA ASP A 141 -7.59 10.33 2.14
C ASP A 141 -7.13 9.85 0.76
N GLU A 142 -6.08 9.03 0.70
CA GLU A 142 -5.48 8.55 -0.55
C GLU A 142 -4.99 7.11 -0.41
N VAL A 143 -5.16 6.30 -1.47
CA VAL A 143 -4.68 4.90 -1.52
C VAL A 143 -3.84 4.71 -2.77
N TRP A 144 -2.65 4.12 -2.61
CA TRP A 144 -1.80 3.73 -3.71
C TRP A 144 -1.77 2.22 -3.83
N TYR A 145 -2.09 1.72 -5.04
CA TYR A 145 -1.94 0.32 -5.36
C TYR A 145 -0.76 0.10 -6.29
N TRP A 146 0.23 -0.64 -5.82
CA TRP A 146 1.22 -1.17 -6.74
C TRP A 146 0.68 -2.44 -7.41
N ARG A 147 0.64 -2.41 -8.74
CA ARG A 147 0.16 -3.51 -9.58
C ARG A 147 1.07 -3.69 -10.78
N LYS A 148 1.71 -4.86 -10.91
CA LYS A 148 2.49 -5.25 -12.11
C LYS A 148 3.55 -4.22 -12.55
N GLY A 149 4.17 -3.53 -11.62
CA GLY A 149 5.24 -2.57 -11.87
C GLY A 149 4.80 -1.11 -11.94
N ASP A 150 3.49 -0.83 -11.87
CA ASP A 150 2.93 0.52 -11.85
C ASP A 150 2.28 0.81 -10.49
N ILE A 151 2.19 2.09 -10.13
CA ILE A 151 1.44 2.56 -8.97
C ILE A 151 0.20 3.32 -9.44
N GLU A 152 -0.96 2.82 -9.07
CA GLU A 152 -2.25 3.47 -9.30
C GLU A 152 -2.63 4.27 -8.06
N ILE A 153 -3.01 5.53 -8.26
CA ILE A 153 -3.36 6.46 -7.18
C ILE A 153 -4.87 6.64 -7.15
N TYR A 154 -5.46 6.46 -5.98
CA TYR A 154 -6.88 6.67 -5.72
C TYR A 154 -7.05 7.72 -4.64
N VAL A 155 -7.78 8.80 -4.95
CA VAL A 155 -8.03 9.92 -4.05
C VAL A 155 -9.49 9.92 -3.63
N LEU A 156 -9.74 10.09 -2.33
CA LEU A 156 -11.08 10.19 -1.79
C LEU A 156 -11.65 11.58 -2.05
N THR A 157 -12.67 11.68 -2.92
CA THR A 157 -13.34 12.93 -3.26
C THR A 157 -14.85 12.71 -3.18
N GLU A 158 -15.55 13.57 -2.43
CA GLU A 158 -17.01 13.49 -2.25
C GLU A 158 -17.51 12.10 -1.80
N GLY A 159 -16.70 11.41 -0.97
CA GLY A 159 -17.04 10.12 -0.41
C GLY A 159 -16.82 8.93 -1.33
N MET A 160 -16.15 9.10 -2.47
CA MET A 160 -15.76 8.03 -3.39
C MET A 160 -14.28 8.13 -3.77
N PHE A 161 -13.61 6.98 -3.93
CA PHE A 161 -12.27 6.94 -4.48
C PHE A 161 -12.32 7.09 -6.01
N THR A 162 -11.54 8.05 -6.50
CA THR A 162 -11.36 8.30 -7.93
C THR A 162 -9.89 8.09 -8.29
N ARG A 163 -9.63 7.33 -9.35
CA ARG A 163 -8.27 7.16 -9.87
C ARG A 163 -7.77 8.46 -10.46
N THR A 164 -6.55 8.86 -10.09
CA THR A 164 -5.89 10.08 -10.55
C THR A 164 -4.49 9.76 -11.09
N GLU A 165 -3.93 10.69 -11.86
CA GLU A 165 -2.55 10.57 -12.36
C GLU A 165 -1.50 11.07 -11.34
N ARG A 166 -1.92 11.86 -10.36
CA ARG A 166 -1.04 12.48 -9.37
C ARG A 166 -1.62 12.37 -7.98
N SER A 167 -0.73 12.24 -7.00
CA SER A 167 -1.08 12.36 -5.59
C SER A 167 -1.57 13.78 -5.26
N GLN A 168 -2.60 13.88 -4.45
CA GLN A 168 -3.04 15.15 -3.86
C GLN A 168 -2.27 15.47 -2.57
N LEU A 169 -1.85 14.45 -1.84
CA LEU A 169 -1.03 14.61 -0.64
C LEU A 169 0.39 15.05 -0.97
N LEU A 170 0.95 14.52 -2.06
CA LEU A 170 2.32 14.75 -2.51
C LEU A 170 2.34 15.15 -4.01
N PRO A 171 1.80 16.33 -4.37
CA PRO A 171 1.57 16.71 -5.77
C PRO A 171 2.86 16.86 -6.60
N ASP A 172 3.99 17.09 -5.94
CA ASP A 172 5.29 17.26 -6.57
C ASP A 172 6.06 15.93 -6.68
N LEU A 173 5.55 14.84 -6.11
CA LEU A 173 6.14 13.51 -6.24
C LEU A 173 5.75 12.90 -7.58
N ASP A 174 6.75 12.61 -8.41
CA ASP A 174 6.58 11.78 -9.61
C ASP A 174 6.49 10.30 -9.19
N VAL A 175 5.25 9.82 -8.97
CA VAL A 175 4.98 8.45 -8.54
C VAL A 175 5.33 7.43 -9.63
N ALA A 176 5.22 7.80 -10.91
CA ALA A 176 5.63 6.93 -12.01
C ALA A 176 7.15 6.76 -12.03
N LEU A 177 7.90 7.83 -11.74
CA LEU A 177 9.35 7.74 -11.58
C LEU A 177 9.74 6.86 -10.40
N LEU A 178 9.05 6.98 -9.25
CA LEU A 178 9.25 6.11 -8.09
C LEU A 178 9.02 4.65 -8.49
N ALA A 179 7.92 4.34 -9.17
CA ALA A 179 7.60 2.99 -9.64
C ALA A 179 8.69 2.43 -10.57
N SER A 180 9.30 3.27 -11.41
CA SER A 180 10.29 2.87 -12.41
C SER A 180 11.60 2.32 -11.84
N VAL A 181 11.89 2.54 -10.56
CA VAL A 181 13.13 2.09 -9.89
C VAL A 181 12.93 0.94 -8.91
N LEU A 182 11.69 0.46 -8.75
CA LEU A 182 11.36 -0.62 -7.83
C LEU A 182 11.97 -1.98 -8.22
N ASP A 183 12.36 -2.17 -9.48
CA ASP A 183 12.96 -3.39 -10.01
C ASP A 183 14.49 -3.49 -9.81
N ARG A 184 15.10 -2.56 -9.08
CA ARG A 184 16.54 -2.61 -8.78
C ARG A 184 16.87 -3.75 -7.82
N GLU A 185 18.05 -4.34 -7.99
CA GLU A 185 18.49 -5.45 -7.13
C GLU A 185 18.62 -5.06 -5.67
N THR A 186 18.99 -3.81 -5.40
CA THR A 186 19.18 -3.30 -4.04
C THR A 186 18.46 -1.98 -3.82
N LEU A 187 17.97 -1.77 -2.60
CA LEU A 187 17.40 -0.50 -2.17
C LEU A 187 18.36 0.67 -2.37
N THR A 188 19.67 0.47 -2.08
CA THR A 188 20.70 1.50 -2.28
C THR A 188 20.77 1.94 -3.76
N GLN A 189 20.67 1.00 -4.69
CA GLN A 189 20.65 1.31 -6.11
C GLN A 189 19.35 2.03 -6.49
N ALA A 190 18.19 1.57 -6.00
CA ALA A 190 16.90 2.22 -6.24
C ALA A 190 16.91 3.69 -5.79
N VAL A 191 17.32 3.95 -4.54
CA VAL A 191 17.42 5.32 -3.98
C VAL A 191 18.36 6.20 -4.81
N ARG A 192 19.53 5.67 -5.16
CA ARG A 192 20.52 6.42 -5.97
C ARG A 192 20.00 6.79 -7.35
N ASP A 193 19.33 5.82 -8.03
CA ASP A 193 18.79 6.04 -9.36
C ASP A 193 17.58 7.00 -9.31
N PHE A 194 16.75 6.89 -8.28
CA PHE A 194 15.63 7.78 -8.05
C PHE A 194 16.09 9.23 -7.87
N ARG A 195 17.04 9.50 -6.96
CA ARG A 195 17.61 10.85 -6.75
C ARG A 195 18.19 11.45 -8.03
N LYS A 196 18.99 10.67 -8.77
CA LYS A 196 19.56 11.11 -10.06
C LYS A 196 18.50 11.46 -11.10
N ALA A 197 17.38 10.72 -11.11
CA ALA A 197 16.29 10.97 -12.05
C ALA A 197 15.51 12.24 -11.66
N LEU A 198 15.28 12.47 -10.38
CA LEU A 198 14.67 13.70 -9.86
C LEU A 198 15.50 14.94 -10.22
N GLU A 199 16.84 14.90 -10.06
CA GLU A 199 17.75 15.99 -10.44
C GLU A 199 17.67 16.32 -11.93
N ARG A 200 17.59 15.30 -12.80
CA ARG A 200 17.45 15.49 -14.25
C ARG A 200 16.12 16.13 -14.64
N ASN A 201 15.04 15.78 -13.93
CA ASN A 201 13.72 16.36 -14.19
C ASN A 201 13.62 17.80 -13.67
N ALA A 202 14.27 18.13 -12.56
CA ALA A 202 14.34 19.50 -12.03
C ALA A 202 15.16 20.47 -12.90
N GLY A 203 16.12 19.96 -13.70
CA GLY A 203 16.96 20.74 -14.60
C GLY A 203 16.42 20.90 -16.04
N ARG A 204 15.24 20.40 -16.34
CA ARG A 204 14.57 20.62 -17.64
C ARG A 204 13.69 21.86 -17.57
N PRO A 205 13.96 22.92 -18.40
CA PRO A 205 13.16 24.14 -18.45
C PRO A 205 11.78 23.88 -19.06
#